data_90d1e61fb8986ebed8c954cf526d4039
#
_entry.id   90d1e61fb8986ebed8c954cf526d4039
#
_cell.length_a   1.000
_cell.length_b   1.000
_cell.length_c   1.000
_cell.angle_alpha   90.00
_cell.angle_beta   90.00
_cell.angle_gamma   90.00
#
_symmetry.space_group_name_H-M   'P 1'
#
loop_
_entity.id
_entity.type
_entity.pdbx_description
1 polymer ?
#
loop_
_entity_poly.entity_id
_entity_poly.type
_entity_poly.pdbx_seq_one_letter_code
_entity_poly.pdbx_strand_id
1 'polypeptide(L)'
;MKKAVLLSFLLCLALACTACAGGDMQPSPTPDAATEAPQDANLPQLPEDIRVDQNGVPVLNVYVQSEDKNDEMGLEEYLCGVLAGEMKNDWPEEALKAQAILARTFVLKFLMEKKSMYEGADISTDIREAQAYDAEGVNERIRAAVKDTRGMVVCYQNEPIY
;
A
#
# COMPACT_ATOMS: atom_id res chain seq x y z
N MET A 1 52.15 -30.03 35.57
CA MET A 1 51.95 -31.25 36.40
C MET A 1 50.44 -31.52 36.48
N LYS A 2 50.11 -32.81 36.26
CA LYS A 2 48.81 -33.50 36.43
C LYS A 2 47.78 -33.15 35.34
N LYS A 3 47.58 -33.91 34.29
CA LYS A 3 47.14 -35.30 34.03
C LYS A 3 45.87 -35.65 34.84
N ALA A 4 44.79 -35.89 34.16
CA ALA A 4 43.82 -37.01 34.31
C ALA A 4 42.57 -36.68 33.51
N VAL A 5 42.24 -37.45 32.64
CA VAL A 5 41.77 -38.80 32.37
C VAL A 5 40.31 -38.77 31.92
N LEU A 6 40.19 -39.26 30.70
CA LEU A 6 39.03 -39.84 30.00
C LEU A 6 38.03 -40.56 30.93
N LEU A 7 36.75 -40.37 30.68
CA LEU A 7 35.86 -41.52 30.75
C LEU A 7 34.68 -41.36 29.75
N SER A 8 34.73 -42.29 28.83
CA SER A 8 33.71 -42.61 27.86
C SER A 8 32.46 -43.15 28.56
N PHE A 9 31.29 -42.68 28.21
CA PHE A 9 30.05 -43.42 28.39
C PHE A 9 29.25 -43.39 27.08
N LEU A 10 29.43 -44.49 26.37
CA LEU A 10 28.60 -44.91 25.26
C LEU A 10 27.31 -45.45 25.87
N LEU A 11 26.20 -44.78 25.73
CA LEU A 11 24.90 -45.33 26.00
C LEU A 11 24.04 -45.24 24.76
N CYS A 12 24.03 -46.39 24.02
CA CYS A 12 23.06 -46.62 22.97
C CYS A 12 21.67 -46.69 23.60
N LEU A 13 20.85 -45.72 23.33
CA LEU A 13 19.40 -45.84 23.55
C LEU A 13 18.72 -45.78 22.17
N ALA A 14 18.39 -46.94 21.62
CA ALA A 14 17.50 -47.07 20.50
C ALA A 14 16.11 -46.59 20.92
N LEU A 15 15.67 -45.40 20.49
CA LEU A 15 14.27 -45.05 20.58
C LEU A 15 13.65 -45.14 19.20
N ALA A 16 12.61 -45.95 19.15
CA ALA A 16 11.78 -46.20 18.00
C ALA A 16 11.27 -44.91 17.35
N CYS A 17 11.55 -44.69 16.06
CA CYS A 17 10.84 -43.76 15.26
C CYS A 17 9.39 -44.15 15.13
N THR A 18 8.53 -43.58 15.91
CA THR A 18 7.10 -43.60 15.65
C THR A 18 6.87 -42.68 14.46
N ALA A 19 6.53 -43.22 13.34
CA ALA A 19 6.11 -42.46 12.14
C ALA A 19 4.85 -41.67 12.52
N CYS A 20 5.00 -40.35 12.70
CA CYS A 20 3.86 -39.46 12.64
C CYS A 20 3.42 -39.38 11.19
N ALA A 21 2.21 -39.88 10.97
CA ALA A 21 1.49 -39.80 9.72
C ALA A 21 1.54 -38.39 9.15
N GLY A 22 1.81 -38.32 7.82
CA GLY A 22 1.77 -37.08 7.06
C GLY A 22 0.42 -36.40 7.22
N GLY A 23 0.44 -35.21 7.79
CA GLY A 23 -0.63 -34.28 7.57
C GLY A 23 -0.52 -33.81 6.13
N ASP A 24 -1.52 -34.12 5.32
CA ASP A 24 -1.70 -33.57 3.99
C ASP A 24 -1.69 -32.04 4.13
N MET A 25 -0.56 -31.42 3.75
CA MET A 25 -0.56 -29.99 3.44
C MET A 25 -1.39 -29.84 2.18
N GLN A 26 -2.67 -29.55 2.40
CA GLN A 26 -3.57 -29.14 1.35
C GLN A 26 -2.95 -27.89 0.71
N PRO A 27 -2.67 -27.88 -0.60
CA PRO A 27 -2.16 -26.67 -1.25
C PRO A 27 -3.18 -25.56 -1.01
N SER A 28 -2.69 -24.42 -0.56
CA SER A 28 -3.50 -23.19 -0.52
C SER A 28 -4.20 -23.03 -1.86
N PRO A 29 -5.49 -22.69 -1.88
CA PRO A 29 -6.18 -22.49 -3.14
C PRO A 29 -5.42 -21.41 -3.92
N THR A 30 -4.95 -21.79 -5.10
CA THR A 30 -4.48 -20.87 -6.12
C THR A 30 -5.58 -19.84 -6.33
N PRO A 31 -5.31 -18.53 -6.35
CA PRO A 31 -6.31 -17.56 -6.72
C PRO A 31 -6.53 -17.58 -8.23
N ASP A 32 -7.09 -18.68 -8.74
CA ASP A 32 -7.70 -18.76 -10.05
C ASP A 32 -9.21 -18.67 -9.89
N ALA A 33 -9.65 -17.45 -9.68
CA ALA A 33 -10.93 -16.96 -10.14
C ALA A 33 -10.79 -15.43 -10.11
N ALA A 34 -10.60 -14.83 -11.26
CA ALA A 34 -11.08 -13.48 -11.46
C ALA A 34 -12.57 -13.53 -11.11
N THR A 35 -12.88 -13.30 -9.83
CA THR A 35 -14.25 -13.03 -9.42
C THR A 35 -14.57 -11.72 -10.11
N GLU A 36 -15.41 -11.80 -11.15
CA GLU A 36 -16.01 -10.61 -11.75
C GLU A 36 -16.53 -9.75 -10.59
N ALA A 37 -16.01 -8.52 -10.50
CA ALA A 37 -16.46 -7.57 -9.51
C ALA A 37 -17.99 -7.47 -9.63
N PRO A 38 -18.75 -7.49 -8.52
CA PRO A 38 -20.19 -7.34 -8.57
C PRO A 38 -20.53 -6.07 -9.34
N GLN A 39 -21.25 -6.17 -10.44
CA GLN A 39 -21.57 -5.05 -11.33
C GLN A 39 -22.57 -4.04 -10.73
N ASP A 40 -23.00 -4.23 -9.49
CA ASP A 40 -23.93 -3.37 -8.75
C ASP A 40 -23.42 -2.97 -7.34
N ALA A 41 -22.13 -3.02 -7.11
CA ALA A 41 -21.58 -2.47 -5.88
C ALA A 41 -21.80 -0.94 -5.89
N ASN A 42 -22.40 -0.42 -4.83
CA ASN A 42 -22.48 1.01 -4.57
C ASN A 42 -21.03 1.50 -4.29
N LEU A 43 -20.29 1.76 -5.37
CA LEU A 43 -18.89 2.17 -5.29
C LEU A 43 -18.79 3.53 -4.61
N PRO A 44 -17.72 3.78 -3.85
CA PRO A 44 -17.46 5.09 -3.27
C PRO A 44 -17.54 6.16 -4.36
N GLN A 45 -18.34 7.19 -4.12
CA GLN A 45 -18.46 8.31 -5.04
C GLN A 45 -17.53 9.43 -4.58
N LEU A 46 -16.77 9.98 -5.52
CA LEU A 46 -16.03 11.22 -5.28
C LEU A 46 -16.99 12.37 -4.98
N PRO A 47 -16.60 13.33 -4.13
CA PRO A 47 -17.33 14.59 -4.00
C PRO A 47 -17.55 15.25 -5.37
N GLU A 48 -18.74 15.87 -5.57
CA GLU A 48 -19.13 16.46 -6.86
C GLU A 48 -18.23 17.64 -7.29
N ASP A 49 -17.54 18.26 -6.35
CA ASP A 49 -16.60 19.37 -6.57
C ASP A 49 -15.21 18.90 -7.04
N ILE A 50 -14.90 17.61 -6.94
CA ILE A 50 -13.65 17.07 -7.46
C ILE A 50 -13.78 16.85 -8.98
N ARG A 51 -12.98 17.59 -9.74
CA ARG A 51 -12.92 17.45 -11.20
C ARG A 51 -12.21 16.14 -11.59
N VAL A 52 -12.58 15.62 -12.75
CA VAL A 52 -11.88 14.50 -13.40
C VAL A 52 -11.37 14.93 -14.77
N ASP A 53 -10.22 14.42 -15.15
CA ASP A 53 -9.67 14.65 -16.49
C ASP A 53 -10.39 13.81 -17.56
N GLN A 54 -9.99 13.96 -18.82
CA GLN A 54 -10.56 13.21 -19.95
C GLN A 54 -10.38 11.69 -19.87
N ASN A 55 -9.52 11.20 -18.97
CA ASN A 55 -9.26 9.79 -18.72
C ASN A 55 -9.96 9.29 -17.45
N GLY A 56 -10.79 10.12 -16.83
CA GLY A 56 -11.48 9.81 -15.58
C GLY A 56 -10.59 9.82 -14.34
N VAL A 57 -9.42 10.49 -14.39
CA VAL A 57 -8.53 10.66 -13.23
C VAL A 57 -8.95 11.90 -12.46
N PRO A 58 -9.14 11.81 -11.14
CA PRO A 58 -9.37 12.99 -10.30
C PRO A 58 -8.22 13.99 -10.42
N VAL A 59 -8.56 15.26 -10.59
CA VAL A 59 -7.62 16.38 -10.58
C VAL A 59 -7.81 17.14 -9.28
N LEU A 60 -6.77 17.17 -8.48
CA LEU A 60 -6.76 17.74 -7.13
C LEU A 60 -6.11 19.12 -7.15
N ASN A 61 -6.64 20.03 -6.34
CA ASN A 61 -5.96 21.26 -6.00
C ASN A 61 -5.14 21.03 -4.72
N VAL A 62 -3.83 20.84 -4.87
CA VAL A 62 -2.93 20.41 -3.80
C VAL A 62 -2.15 21.60 -3.26
N TYR A 63 -2.24 21.85 -1.94
CA TYR A 63 -1.32 22.79 -1.32
C TYR A 63 0.08 22.18 -1.23
N VAL A 64 1.04 22.74 -1.94
CA VAL A 64 2.44 22.32 -1.95
C VAL A 64 3.19 23.07 -0.87
N GLN A 65 3.43 22.41 0.27
CA GLN A 65 4.00 23.04 1.47
C GLN A 65 5.37 23.68 1.23
N SER A 66 6.22 23.03 0.42
CA SER A 66 7.57 23.55 0.10
C SER A 66 7.55 24.85 -0.72
N GLU A 67 6.45 25.11 -1.41
CA GLU A 67 6.28 26.25 -2.31
C GLU A 67 5.29 27.29 -1.79
N ASP A 68 4.61 26.98 -0.69
CA ASP A 68 3.58 27.83 -0.06
C ASP A 68 2.50 28.28 -1.06
N LYS A 69 2.05 27.34 -1.92
CA LYS A 69 1.03 27.62 -2.94
C LYS A 69 0.17 26.39 -3.23
N ASN A 70 -1.01 26.65 -3.79
CA ASN A 70 -1.83 25.60 -4.39
C ASN A 70 -1.38 25.33 -5.83
N ASP A 71 -1.37 24.05 -6.20
CA ASP A 71 -1.07 23.60 -7.56
C ASP A 71 -2.04 22.49 -7.98
N GLU A 72 -2.43 22.47 -9.25
CA GLU A 72 -3.29 21.41 -9.77
C GLU A 72 -2.46 20.22 -10.21
N MET A 73 -2.80 19.03 -9.71
CA MET A 73 -2.17 17.78 -10.15
C MET A 73 -3.14 16.62 -10.18
N GLY A 74 -2.90 15.66 -11.06
CA GLY A 74 -3.69 14.43 -11.09
C GLY A 74 -3.46 13.58 -9.85
N LEU A 75 -4.50 12.86 -9.40
CA LEU A 75 -4.41 11.96 -8.23
C LEU A 75 -3.22 10.99 -8.36
N GLU A 76 -3.03 10.36 -9.52
CA GLU A 76 -1.95 9.39 -9.70
C GLU A 76 -0.56 10.06 -9.66
N GLU A 77 -0.44 11.31 -10.06
CA GLU A 77 0.79 12.10 -9.93
C GLU A 77 1.08 12.43 -8.46
N TYR A 78 0.08 12.91 -7.72
CA TYR A 78 0.18 13.13 -6.28
C TYR A 78 0.64 11.85 -5.55
N LEU A 79 0.07 10.69 -5.90
CA LEU A 79 0.43 9.41 -5.30
C LEU A 79 1.87 9.00 -5.59
N CYS A 80 2.46 9.37 -6.72
CA CYS A 80 3.88 9.12 -6.96
C CYS A 80 4.77 9.84 -5.93
N GLY A 81 4.46 11.10 -5.61
CA GLY A 81 5.16 11.84 -4.57
C GLY A 81 4.94 11.27 -3.16
N VAL A 82 3.71 10.81 -2.87
CA VAL A 82 3.41 10.12 -1.60
C VAL A 82 4.24 8.84 -1.47
N LEU A 83 4.26 7.98 -2.49
CA LEU A 83 5.06 6.76 -2.43
C LEU A 83 6.56 7.04 -2.23
N ALA A 84 7.07 8.07 -2.90
CA ALA A 84 8.48 8.46 -2.74
C ALA A 84 8.79 8.95 -1.32
N GLY A 85 7.83 9.62 -0.67
CA GLY A 85 7.96 10.08 0.72
C GLY A 85 7.77 8.97 1.77
N GLU A 86 6.96 7.97 1.48
CA GLU A 86 6.60 6.91 2.44
C GLU A 86 7.49 5.66 2.32
N MET A 87 8.04 5.37 1.14
CA MET A 87 8.68 4.10 0.84
C MET A 87 10.12 4.30 0.38
N LYS A 88 11.00 3.35 0.73
CA LYS A 88 12.33 3.32 0.13
C LYS A 88 12.27 2.76 -1.29
N ASN A 89 13.05 3.35 -2.18
CA ASN A 89 13.08 3.00 -3.60
C ASN A 89 13.50 1.57 -3.93
N ASP A 90 14.17 0.88 -3.00
CA ASP A 90 14.66 -0.48 -3.15
C ASP A 90 13.69 -1.56 -2.63
N TRP A 91 12.54 -1.16 -2.10
CA TRP A 91 11.55 -2.11 -1.62
C TRP A 91 10.98 -2.97 -2.75
N PRO A 92 10.51 -4.20 -2.45
CA PRO A 92 9.90 -5.07 -3.45
C PRO A 92 8.75 -4.39 -4.19
N GLU A 93 8.60 -4.69 -5.47
CA GLU A 93 7.58 -4.09 -6.34
C GLU A 93 6.16 -4.26 -5.77
N GLU A 94 5.84 -5.44 -5.26
CA GLU A 94 4.53 -5.73 -4.67
C GLU A 94 4.27 -4.91 -3.39
N ALA A 95 5.32 -4.55 -2.65
CA ALA A 95 5.19 -3.64 -1.51
C ALA A 95 4.89 -2.21 -1.96
N LEU A 96 5.53 -1.74 -3.05
CA LEU A 96 5.22 -0.44 -3.65
C LEU A 96 3.78 -0.41 -4.18
N LYS A 97 3.32 -1.47 -4.84
CA LYS A 97 1.93 -1.60 -5.32
C LYS A 97 0.93 -1.59 -4.16
N ALA A 98 1.20 -2.34 -3.10
CA ALA A 98 0.34 -2.34 -1.92
C ALA A 98 0.24 -0.94 -1.30
N GLN A 99 1.36 -0.22 -1.16
CA GLN A 99 1.36 1.15 -0.64
C GLN A 99 0.61 2.11 -1.57
N ALA A 100 0.72 1.95 -2.89
CA ALA A 100 -0.03 2.78 -3.85
C ALA A 100 -1.55 2.63 -3.66
N ILE A 101 -2.02 1.40 -3.43
CA ILE A 101 -3.44 1.12 -3.15
C ILE A 101 -3.87 1.76 -1.82
N LEU A 102 -3.06 1.61 -0.76
CA LEU A 102 -3.34 2.20 0.55
C LEU A 102 -3.34 3.74 0.49
N ALA A 103 -2.34 4.33 -0.15
CA ALA A 103 -2.24 5.78 -0.30
C ALA A 103 -3.44 6.36 -1.07
N ARG A 104 -3.83 5.71 -2.16
CA ARG A 104 -5.02 6.09 -2.94
C ARG A 104 -6.29 5.99 -2.11
N THR A 105 -6.43 4.93 -1.32
CA THR A 105 -7.56 4.73 -0.43
C THR A 105 -7.66 5.85 0.60
N PHE A 106 -6.51 6.21 1.22
CA PHE A 106 -6.45 7.32 2.17
C PHE A 106 -6.89 8.65 1.53
N VAL A 107 -6.35 8.99 0.34
CA VAL A 107 -6.70 10.24 -0.34
C VAL A 107 -8.20 10.30 -0.64
N LEU A 108 -8.78 9.24 -1.20
CA LEU A 108 -10.21 9.21 -1.51
C LEU A 108 -11.06 9.34 -0.24
N LYS A 109 -10.70 8.62 0.83
CA LYS A 109 -11.39 8.74 2.12
C LYS A 109 -11.28 10.14 2.69
N PHE A 110 -10.09 10.76 2.60
CA PHE A 110 -9.86 12.14 3.03
C PHE A 110 -10.78 13.11 2.28
N LEU A 111 -10.82 13.03 0.95
CA LEU A 111 -11.67 13.91 0.12
C LEU A 111 -13.16 13.76 0.42
N MET A 112 -13.61 12.55 0.77
CA MET A 112 -15.00 12.29 1.10
C MET A 112 -15.42 12.80 2.49
N GLU A 113 -14.51 12.83 3.46
CA GLU A 113 -14.86 13.05 4.86
C GLU A 113 -14.27 14.32 5.47
N LYS A 114 -13.24 14.87 4.86
CA LYS A 114 -12.47 16.00 5.41
C LYS A 114 -12.34 17.14 4.42
N LYS A 115 -11.89 18.25 4.93
CA LYS A 115 -11.43 19.40 4.16
C LYS A 115 -9.99 19.70 4.53
N SER A 116 -9.22 20.15 3.57
CA SER A 116 -7.85 20.62 3.81
C SER A 116 -7.85 21.79 4.81
N MET A 117 -6.81 21.84 5.63
CA MET A 117 -6.55 22.99 6.50
C MET A 117 -6.04 24.20 5.72
N TYR A 118 -5.70 24.03 4.45
CA TYR A 118 -5.21 25.08 3.56
C TYR A 118 -6.34 25.60 2.67
N GLU A 119 -6.51 26.92 2.65
CA GLU A 119 -7.58 27.56 1.91
C GLU A 119 -7.51 27.24 0.41
N GLY A 120 -8.60 26.80 -0.17
CA GLY A 120 -8.72 26.48 -1.60
C GLY A 120 -8.03 25.19 -2.03
N ALA A 121 -7.46 24.40 -1.11
CA ALA A 121 -6.89 23.09 -1.45
C ALA A 121 -7.86 21.95 -1.12
N ASP A 122 -7.78 20.86 -1.90
CA ASP A 122 -8.48 19.62 -1.63
C ASP A 122 -7.69 18.75 -0.63
N ILE A 123 -6.36 18.78 -0.73
CA ILE A 123 -5.41 18.08 0.13
C ILE A 123 -4.05 18.81 0.07
N SER A 124 -3.10 18.43 0.92
CA SER A 124 -1.77 19.05 0.93
C SER A 124 -0.63 18.02 0.87
N THR A 125 0.60 18.51 0.68
CA THR A 125 1.84 17.74 0.86
C THR A 125 2.39 17.85 2.29
N ASP A 126 1.63 18.45 3.22
CA ASP A 126 2.01 18.55 4.62
C ASP A 126 1.69 17.27 5.37
N ILE A 127 2.70 16.60 5.92
CA ILE A 127 2.54 15.37 6.70
C ILE A 127 1.63 15.54 7.94
N ARG A 128 1.44 16.77 8.41
CA ARG A 128 0.52 17.05 9.52
C ARG A 128 -0.95 16.92 9.13
N GLU A 129 -1.24 17.05 7.85
CA GLU A 129 -2.59 16.89 7.30
C GLU A 129 -2.79 15.53 6.64
N ALA A 130 -1.86 15.11 5.79
CA ALA A 130 -2.01 13.97 4.92
C ALA A 130 -0.88 12.95 5.08
N GLN A 131 -0.09 12.73 4.05
CA GLN A 131 0.96 11.70 3.98
C GLN A 131 2.31 12.36 3.69
N ALA A 132 3.42 11.65 3.98
CA ALA A 132 4.73 12.13 3.58
C ALA A 132 4.77 12.28 2.05
N TYR A 133 5.48 13.29 1.57
CA TYR A 133 5.54 13.63 0.15
C TYR A 133 6.96 14.01 -0.26
N ASP A 134 7.48 13.40 -1.33
CA ASP A 134 8.78 13.70 -1.91
C ASP A 134 8.72 13.66 -3.44
N ALA A 135 8.58 14.81 -4.08
CA ALA A 135 8.53 14.91 -5.54
C ALA A 135 9.87 14.52 -6.19
N GLU A 136 11.01 14.82 -5.54
CA GLU A 136 12.34 14.56 -6.07
C GLU A 136 12.72 13.08 -6.04
N GLY A 137 12.16 12.33 -5.07
CA GLY A 137 12.37 10.89 -4.93
C GLY A 137 11.60 10.03 -5.94
N VAL A 138 10.72 10.61 -6.74
CA VAL A 138 9.91 9.88 -7.71
C VAL A 138 10.77 9.27 -8.82
N ASN A 139 10.64 7.96 -9.02
CA ASN A 139 11.38 7.21 -10.04
C ASN A 139 10.46 6.26 -10.85
N GLU A 140 11.02 5.57 -11.85
CA GLU A 140 10.25 4.70 -12.74
C GLU A 140 9.57 3.52 -12.01
N ARG A 141 10.16 2.97 -10.94
CA ARG A 141 9.55 1.87 -10.18
C ARG A 141 8.31 2.35 -9.43
N ILE A 142 8.37 3.54 -8.85
CA ILE A 142 7.23 4.20 -8.20
C ILE A 142 6.13 4.47 -9.20
N ARG A 143 6.47 5.07 -10.36
CA ARG A 143 5.50 5.34 -11.43
C ARG A 143 4.83 4.06 -11.94
N ALA A 144 5.61 2.99 -12.11
CA ALA A 144 5.07 1.69 -12.51
C ALA A 144 4.10 1.13 -11.47
N ALA A 145 4.45 1.13 -10.19
CA ALA A 145 3.59 0.63 -9.11
C ALA A 145 2.26 1.39 -9.03
N VAL A 146 2.29 2.72 -9.13
CA VAL A 146 1.08 3.56 -9.13
C VAL A 146 0.23 3.26 -10.36
N LYS A 147 0.84 3.18 -11.55
CA LYS A 147 0.16 2.88 -12.81
C LYS A 147 -0.49 1.50 -12.80
N ASP A 148 0.23 0.47 -12.35
CA ASP A 148 -0.24 -0.92 -12.35
C ASP A 148 -1.40 -1.17 -11.38
N THR A 149 -1.54 -0.29 -10.39
CA THR A 149 -2.61 -0.35 -9.39
C THR A 149 -3.68 0.72 -9.58
N ARG A 150 -3.70 1.39 -10.77
CA ARG A 150 -4.64 2.47 -11.04
C ARG A 150 -6.09 2.03 -10.80
N GLY A 151 -6.85 2.87 -10.07
CA GLY A 151 -8.25 2.61 -9.73
C GLY A 151 -8.46 1.60 -8.61
N MET A 152 -7.40 0.94 -8.10
CA MET A 152 -7.52 0.01 -6.98
C MET A 152 -7.55 0.77 -5.65
N VAL A 153 -8.52 0.41 -4.80
CA VAL A 153 -8.71 0.93 -3.44
C VAL A 153 -9.13 -0.19 -2.51
N VAL A 154 -8.89 -0.02 -1.22
CA VAL A 154 -9.38 -0.95 -0.19
C VAL A 154 -10.70 -0.44 0.36
N CYS A 155 -11.74 -1.26 0.28
CA CYS A 155 -13.07 -0.94 0.79
C CYS A 155 -13.51 -1.97 1.84
N TYR A 156 -14.28 -1.51 2.81
CA TYR A 156 -15.05 -2.34 3.71
C TYR A 156 -16.49 -1.84 3.74
N GLN A 157 -17.47 -2.73 3.54
CA GLN A 157 -18.89 -2.37 3.44
C GLN A 157 -19.16 -1.25 2.41
N ASN A 158 -18.48 -1.32 1.28
CA ASN A 158 -18.54 -0.36 0.15
C ASN A 158 -17.99 1.05 0.46
N GLU A 159 -17.29 1.24 1.56
CA GLU A 159 -16.61 2.49 1.88
C GLU A 159 -15.10 2.32 1.89
N PRO A 160 -14.31 3.29 1.39
CA PRO A 160 -12.86 3.30 1.56
C PRO A 160 -12.53 3.29 3.05
N ILE A 161 -11.44 2.60 3.41
CA ILE A 161 -10.99 2.53 4.81
C ILE A 161 -9.82 3.50 5.07
N TYR A 162 -9.57 3.80 6.37
CA TYR A 162 -8.31 4.40 6.83
C TYR A 162 -7.37 3.30 7.27
#